data_621ff580d3a8c22a2a171edec11eef24
#
_entry.id   621ff580d3a8c22a2a171edec11eef24
#
_cell.length_a   1.000
_cell.length_b   1.000
_cell.length_c   1.000
_cell.angle_alpha   90.00
_cell.angle_beta   90.00
_cell.angle_gamma   90.00
#
_symmetry.space_group_name_H-M   'P 1'
#
loop_
_entity.id
_entity.type
_entity.pdbx_description
1 polymer ?
#
loop_
_entity_poly.entity_id
_entity_poly.type
_entity_poly.pdbx_seq_one_letter_code
_entity_poly.pdbx_strand_id
1 'polypeptide(L)'
;MNTTQLQAQEEQLTLSTFGHEEALQLGQTIIDLVKEDGVNVAVHIEKNRIPVFTHLMEGTTEENYMWLFRKKRVTDHYQRSSHFIAKRFEESGLSHDTNSLLPANDYQAIGGTLPIRVNGAGMIGTVTVAGLTPELDHEYAVRGLERYKNKMN
;
A
#
# COMPACT_ATOMS: atom_id res chain seq x y z
N MET A 1 -0.11 -8.69 13.80
CA MET A 1 1.13 -7.93 14.12
C MET A 1 0.76 -6.64 14.85
N ASN A 2 1.57 -6.23 15.80
CA ASN A 2 1.42 -4.95 16.46
C ASN A 2 2.15 -3.84 15.69
N THR A 3 2.01 -2.58 16.14
CA THR A 3 2.63 -1.45 15.44
C THR A 3 4.16 -1.54 15.39
N THR A 4 4.80 -2.06 16.43
CA THR A 4 6.26 -2.24 16.45
C THR A 4 6.72 -3.22 15.37
N GLN A 5 6.00 -4.33 15.22
CA GLN A 5 6.30 -5.35 14.19
C GLN A 5 6.04 -4.81 12.78
N LEU A 6 4.95 -4.07 12.60
CA LEU A 6 4.62 -3.45 11.31
C LEU A 6 5.66 -2.40 10.90
N GLN A 7 6.14 -1.61 11.85
CA GLN A 7 7.19 -0.63 11.58
C GLN A 7 8.48 -1.31 11.12
N ALA A 8 8.89 -2.37 11.82
CA ALA A 8 10.09 -3.13 11.44
C ALA A 8 9.93 -3.73 10.04
N GLN A 9 8.74 -4.26 9.71
CA GLN A 9 8.45 -4.79 8.38
C GLN A 9 8.61 -3.72 7.31
N GLU A 10 8.05 -2.52 7.53
CA GLU A 10 8.18 -1.41 6.58
C GLU A 10 9.63 -0.99 6.35
N GLU A 11 10.42 -0.92 7.42
CA GLU A 11 11.82 -0.51 7.34
C GLU A 11 12.65 -1.46 6.48
N GLN A 12 12.35 -2.76 6.54
CA GLN A 12 13.02 -3.78 5.73
C GLN A 12 12.68 -3.70 4.25
N LEU A 13 11.63 -2.98 3.88
CA LEU A 13 11.17 -2.84 2.50
C LEU A 13 11.74 -1.59 1.80
N THR A 14 12.63 -0.86 2.44
CA THR A 14 13.29 0.32 1.84
C THR A 14 14.12 -0.10 0.63
N LEU A 15 13.97 0.64 -0.47
CA LEU A 15 14.64 0.36 -1.75
C LEU A 15 15.89 1.21 -1.90
N SER A 16 16.80 0.80 -2.79
CA SER A 16 17.98 1.59 -3.14
C SER A 16 17.66 2.67 -4.17
N THR A 17 16.68 2.42 -5.04
CA THR A 17 16.23 3.36 -6.07
C THR A 17 14.80 3.05 -6.46
N PHE A 18 14.09 4.03 -7.00
CA PHE A 18 12.75 3.81 -7.54
C PHE A 18 12.40 4.92 -8.53
N GLY A 19 11.98 4.51 -9.72
CA GLY A 19 11.54 5.41 -10.78
C GLY A 19 10.31 4.85 -11.47
N HIS A 20 9.93 5.45 -12.62
CA HIS A 20 8.71 5.04 -13.36
C HIS A 20 8.86 3.63 -13.93
N GLU A 21 10.05 3.26 -14.41
CA GLU A 21 10.30 1.91 -14.92
C GLU A 21 10.21 0.87 -13.80
N GLU A 22 10.76 1.18 -12.63
CA GLU A 22 10.67 0.31 -11.46
C GLU A 22 9.24 0.16 -10.97
N ALA A 23 8.42 1.21 -11.12
CA ALA A 23 6.99 1.14 -10.78
C ALA A 23 6.26 0.13 -11.67
N LEU A 24 6.57 0.10 -12.96
CA LEU A 24 6.02 -0.89 -13.87
C LEU A 24 6.41 -2.31 -13.45
N GLN A 25 7.66 -2.52 -13.09
CA GLN A 25 8.17 -3.81 -12.65
C GLN A 25 7.52 -4.24 -11.32
N LEU A 26 7.36 -3.33 -10.37
CA LEU A 26 6.70 -3.61 -9.10
C LEU A 26 5.23 -3.98 -9.32
N GLY A 27 4.52 -3.21 -10.15
CA GLY A 27 3.11 -3.48 -10.45
C GLY A 27 2.94 -4.85 -11.10
N GLN A 28 3.78 -5.19 -12.07
CA GLN A 28 3.75 -6.49 -12.72
C GLN A 28 4.06 -7.62 -11.75
N THR A 29 5.01 -7.40 -10.82
CA THR A 29 5.35 -8.39 -9.79
C THR A 29 4.16 -8.70 -8.90
N ILE A 30 3.41 -7.68 -8.49
CA ILE A 30 2.21 -7.88 -7.67
C ILE A 30 1.15 -8.66 -8.45
N ILE A 31 0.92 -8.30 -9.71
CA ILE A 31 -0.07 -8.98 -10.55
C ILE A 31 0.30 -10.44 -10.75
N ASP A 32 1.58 -10.75 -11.02
CA ASP A 32 2.04 -12.12 -11.17
C ASP A 32 1.83 -12.91 -9.88
N LEU A 33 2.13 -12.30 -8.74
CA LEU A 33 1.95 -12.92 -7.42
C LEU A 33 0.49 -13.28 -7.16
N VAL A 34 -0.43 -12.36 -7.36
CA VAL A 34 -1.86 -12.63 -7.09
C VAL A 34 -2.44 -13.64 -8.08
N LYS A 35 -1.94 -13.67 -9.33
CA LYS A 35 -2.32 -14.69 -10.31
C LYS A 35 -1.90 -16.07 -9.86
N GLU A 36 -0.71 -16.22 -9.29
CA GLU A 36 -0.25 -17.51 -8.74
C GLU A 36 -1.23 -18.04 -7.69
N ASP A 37 -1.81 -17.14 -6.90
CA ASP A 37 -2.75 -17.49 -5.84
C ASP A 37 -4.21 -17.54 -6.33
N GLY A 38 -4.45 -17.26 -7.61
CA GLY A 38 -5.79 -17.33 -8.20
C GLY A 38 -6.74 -16.24 -7.75
N VAL A 39 -6.25 -15.07 -7.35
CA VAL A 39 -7.07 -13.93 -6.93
C VAL A 39 -6.88 -12.74 -7.86
N ASN A 40 -7.88 -11.86 -7.89
CA ASN A 40 -7.87 -10.65 -8.71
C ASN A 40 -7.98 -9.43 -7.80
N VAL A 41 -7.18 -8.41 -8.09
CA VAL A 41 -7.12 -7.18 -7.30
C VAL A 41 -6.98 -5.95 -8.20
N ALA A 42 -7.13 -4.78 -7.60
CA ALA A 42 -6.73 -3.51 -8.19
C ALA A 42 -5.39 -3.12 -7.57
N VAL A 43 -4.47 -2.62 -8.40
CA VAL A 43 -3.13 -2.19 -7.98
C VAL A 43 -2.89 -0.77 -8.46
N HIS A 44 -2.34 0.08 -7.57
CA HIS A 44 -2.05 1.47 -7.90
C HIS A 44 -0.72 1.89 -7.28
N ILE A 45 0.15 2.49 -8.08
CA ILE A 45 1.46 2.97 -7.63
C ILE A 45 1.61 4.43 -8.01
N GLU A 46 2.04 5.24 -7.04
CA GLU A 46 2.35 6.66 -7.27
C GLU A 46 3.80 6.94 -6.90
N LYS A 47 4.40 7.86 -7.64
CA LYS A 47 5.67 8.46 -7.29
C LYS A 47 5.46 9.97 -7.18
N ASN A 48 5.80 10.53 -6.02
CA ASN A 48 5.57 11.95 -5.74
C ASN A 48 4.13 12.36 -6.05
N ARG A 49 3.17 11.49 -5.68
CA ARG A 49 1.73 11.66 -5.87
C ARG A 49 1.28 11.68 -7.33
N ILE A 50 2.14 11.25 -8.26
CA ILE A 50 1.79 11.11 -9.67
C ILE A 50 1.54 9.61 -9.94
N PRO A 51 0.40 9.24 -10.51
CA PRO A 51 0.14 7.84 -10.89
C PRO A 51 1.16 7.38 -11.93
N VAL A 52 1.87 6.30 -11.62
CA VAL A 52 2.87 5.72 -12.53
C VAL A 52 2.53 4.29 -12.92
N PHE A 53 1.57 3.67 -12.23
CA PHE A 53 1.04 2.36 -12.57
C PHE A 53 -0.35 2.20 -11.96
N THR A 54 -1.34 1.82 -12.76
CA THR A 54 -2.67 1.48 -12.27
C THR A 54 -3.22 0.34 -13.12
N HIS A 55 -3.62 -0.74 -12.49
CA HIS A 55 -4.26 -1.86 -13.19
C HIS A 55 -5.37 -2.45 -12.33
N LEU A 56 -6.55 -2.57 -12.93
CA LEU A 56 -7.70 -3.22 -12.32
C LEU A 56 -7.89 -4.55 -13.02
N MET A 57 -7.68 -5.65 -12.28
CA MET A 57 -7.85 -7.00 -12.82
C MET A 57 -9.33 -7.31 -13.00
N GLU A 58 -9.63 -8.38 -13.75
CA GLU A 58 -11.01 -8.79 -13.99
C GLU A 58 -11.78 -8.99 -12.68
N GLY A 59 -13.03 -8.57 -12.67
CA GLY A 59 -13.90 -8.68 -11.50
C GLY A 59 -13.80 -7.48 -10.54
N THR A 60 -12.82 -6.60 -10.70
CA THR A 60 -12.77 -5.35 -9.93
C THR A 60 -13.69 -4.31 -10.56
N THR A 61 -14.16 -3.35 -9.76
CA THR A 61 -15.12 -2.33 -10.17
C THR A 61 -14.64 -0.95 -9.74
N GLU A 62 -15.44 0.08 -10.06
CA GLU A 62 -15.16 1.44 -9.59
C GLU A 62 -15.04 1.50 -8.06
N GLU A 63 -15.78 0.67 -7.32
CA GLU A 63 -15.67 0.61 -5.86
C GLU A 63 -14.24 0.30 -5.44
N ASN A 64 -13.62 -0.73 -6.03
CA ASN A 64 -12.23 -1.08 -5.75
C ASN A 64 -11.28 0.04 -6.15
N TYR A 65 -11.54 0.68 -7.28
CA TYR A 65 -10.76 1.82 -7.76
C TYR A 65 -10.79 2.97 -6.74
N MET A 66 -11.96 3.30 -6.21
CA MET A 66 -12.10 4.36 -5.20
C MET A 66 -11.40 4.01 -3.89
N TRP A 67 -11.41 2.73 -3.50
CA TRP A 67 -10.71 2.29 -2.29
C TRP A 67 -9.19 2.45 -2.39
N LEU A 68 -8.61 2.32 -3.59
CA LEU A 68 -7.18 2.59 -3.80
C LEU A 68 -6.80 3.97 -3.26
N PHE A 69 -7.61 4.97 -3.54
CA PHE A 69 -7.31 6.36 -3.16
C PHE A 69 -7.58 6.62 -1.68
N ARG A 70 -8.64 6.05 -1.11
CA ARG A 70 -8.94 6.21 0.31
C ARG A 70 -7.82 5.68 1.19
N LYS A 71 -7.25 4.54 0.81
CA LYS A 71 -6.12 3.93 1.54
C LYS A 71 -4.83 4.70 1.31
N LYS A 72 -4.53 5.05 0.06
CA LYS A 72 -3.25 5.72 -0.23
C LYS A 72 -3.15 7.09 0.42
N ARG A 73 -4.27 7.82 0.54
CA ARG A 73 -4.26 9.13 1.20
C ARG A 73 -3.87 9.04 2.66
N VAL A 74 -4.24 7.97 3.35
CA VAL A 74 -3.80 7.71 4.73
C VAL A 74 -2.28 7.59 4.79
N THR A 75 -1.69 6.80 3.90
CA THR A 75 -0.24 6.62 3.84
C THR A 75 0.48 7.91 3.46
N ASP A 76 -0.05 8.69 2.51
CA ASP A 76 0.49 10.01 2.16
C ASP A 76 0.52 10.93 3.38
N HIS A 77 -0.56 10.92 4.15
CA HIS A 77 -0.72 11.82 5.30
C HIS A 77 0.20 11.47 6.46
N TYR A 78 0.26 10.19 6.82
CA TYR A 78 0.99 9.73 8.02
C TYR A 78 2.38 9.20 7.72
N GLN A 79 2.72 8.94 6.47
CA GLN A 79 3.99 8.36 6.03
C GLN A 79 4.26 6.97 6.64
N ARG A 80 3.19 6.21 6.84
CA ARG A 80 3.18 4.84 7.34
C ARG A 80 2.18 4.03 6.54
N SER A 81 2.29 2.71 6.54
CA SER A 81 1.29 1.88 5.89
C SER A 81 -0.11 2.16 6.46
N SER A 82 -1.12 2.03 5.63
CA SER A 82 -2.51 2.22 6.09
C SER A 82 -2.89 1.18 7.13
N HIS A 83 -2.30 -0.01 7.08
CA HIS A 83 -2.49 -1.05 8.10
C HIS A 83 -1.87 -0.67 9.44
N PHE A 84 -0.68 -0.06 9.42
CA PHE A 84 -0.04 0.48 10.64
C PHE A 84 -0.95 1.51 11.31
N ILE A 85 -1.52 2.42 10.54
CA ILE A 85 -2.40 3.46 11.08
C ILE A 85 -3.67 2.83 11.67
N ALA A 86 -4.25 1.82 10.98
CA ALA A 86 -5.39 1.06 11.51
C ALA A 86 -5.06 0.47 12.89
N LYS A 87 -3.90 -0.17 13.02
CA LYS A 87 -3.46 -0.79 14.27
C LYS A 87 -3.17 0.24 15.35
N ARG A 88 -2.58 1.38 15.00
CA ARG A 88 -2.29 2.44 15.96
C ARG A 88 -3.56 2.97 16.59
N PHE A 89 -4.61 3.21 15.80
CA PHE A 89 -5.89 3.67 16.34
C PHE A 89 -6.58 2.56 17.14
N GLU A 90 -6.54 1.32 16.68
CA GLU A 90 -7.08 0.17 17.40
C GLU A 90 -6.43 0.03 18.78
N GLU A 91 -5.09 0.09 18.85
CA GLU A 91 -4.33 -0.02 20.10
C GLU A 91 -4.64 1.14 21.08
N SER A 92 -4.94 2.32 20.55
CA SER A 92 -5.29 3.49 21.38
C SER A 92 -6.76 3.48 21.81
N GLY A 93 -7.58 2.60 21.26
CA GLY A 93 -9.02 2.56 21.53
C GLY A 93 -9.80 3.70 20.88
N LEU A 94 -9.20 4.39 19.89
CA LEU A 94 -9.81 5.52 19.20
C LEU A 94 -10.23 5.14 17.78
N SER A 95 -11.24 5.82 17.24
CA SER A 95 -11.67 5.68 15.85
C SER A 95 -10.90 6.66 14.99
N HIS A 96 -10.30 6.17 13.90
CA HIS A 96 -9.64 7.03 12.92
C HIS A 96 -10.64 8.02 12.33
N ASP A 97 -11.83 7.55 11.93
CA ASP A 97 -12.83 8.40 11.28
C ASP A 97 -13.25 9.59 12.14
N THR A 98 -13.35 9.38 13.46
CA THR A 98 -13.78 10.41 14.40
C THR A 98 -12.63 11.27 14.90
N ASN A 99 -11.48 10.66 15.19
CA ASN A 99 -10.40 11.32 15.93
C ASN A 99 -9.31 11.90 15.05
N SER A 100 -9.22 11.51 13.76
CA SER A 100 -8.22 12.05 12.84
C SER A 100 -8.54 13.46 12.37
N LEU A 101 -9.80 13.85 12.39
CA LEU A 101 -10.33 15.08 11.79
C LEU A 101 -10.18 15.13 10.27
N LEU A 102 -9.88 14.01 9.64
CA LEU A 102 -9.81 13.89 8.19
C LEU A 102 -11.18 13.47 7.63
N PRO A 103 -11.53 13.90 6.39
CA PRO A 103 -12.79 13.47 5.79
C PRO A 103 -12.83 11.95 5.58
N ALA A 104 -13.78 11.27 6.22
CA ALA A 104 -13.88 9.81 6.19
C ALA A 104 -14.13 9.25 4.78
N ASN A 105 -14.79 10.01 3.90
CA ASN A 105 -15.01 9.59 2.52
C ASN A 105 -13.72 9.51 1.70
N ASP A 106 -12.70 10.27 2.09
CA ASP A 106 -11.45 10.37 1.35
C ASP A 106 -10.28 9.65 2.01
N TYR A 107 -10.37 9.39 3.32
CA TYR A 107 -9.30 8.78 4.12
C TYR A 107 -9.85 7.61 4.91
N GLN A 108 -9.39 6.40 4.57
CA GLN A 108 -9.78 5.20 5.33
C GLN A 108 -8.54 4.44 5.76
N ALA A 109 -8.35 4.36 7.08
CA ALA A 109 -7.20 3.68 7.68
C ALA A 109 -7.47 2.17 7.77
N ILE A 110 -7.36 1.51 6.62
CA ILE A 110 -7.44 0.05 6.52
C ILE A 110 -6.30 -0.45 5.64
N GLY A 111 -5.91 -1.70 5.81
CA GLY A 111 -4.75 -2.29 5.13
C GLY A 111 -4.84 -2.25 3.62
N GLY A 112 -3.68 -2.11 2.97
CA GLY A 112 -3.53 -2.20 1.52
C GLY A 112 -2.51 -1.25 0.92
N THR A 113 -2.14 -0.17 1.59
CA THR A 113 -1.13 0.77 1.07
C THR A 113 0.15 0.73 1.88
N LEU A 114 1.28 0.64 1.18
CA LEU A 114 2.62 0.77 1.76
C LEU A 114 3.29 2.03 1.25
N PRO A 115 4.08 2.71 2.09
CA PRO A 115 4.98 3.74 1.59
C PRO A 115 6.11 3.10 0.79
N ILE A 116 6.53 3.76 -0.28
CA ILE A 116 7.75 3.40 -1.01
C ILE A 116 8.84 4.32 -0.53
N ARG A 117 9.81 3.76 0.18
CA ARG A 117 10.96 4.50 0.70
C ARG A 117 12.22 4.16 -0.07
N VAL A 118 13.05 5.14 -0.27
CA VAL A 118 14.35 5.00 -0.93
C VAL A 118 15.43 5.49 0.03
N ASN A 119 16.51 4.74 0.13
CA ASN A 119 17.65 5.08 0.99
C ASN A 119 18.12 6.51 0.71
N GLY A 120 18.21 7.32 1.77
CA GLY A 120 18.67 8.70 1.68
C GLY A 120 17.62 9.70 1.18
N ALA A 121 16.47 9.26 0.69
CA ALA A 121 15.43 10.14 0.17
C ALA A 121 14.12 10.09 0.98
N GLY A 122 13.94 9.05 1.80
CA GLY A 122 12.72 8.86 2.57
C GLY A 122 11.57 8.35 1.70
N MET A 123 10.34 8.70 2.05
CA MET A 123 9.16 8.27 1.30
C MET A 123 9.01 9.08 0.02
N ILE A 124 8.98 8.41 -1.12
CA ILE A 124 8.82 9.04 -2.44
C ILE A 124 7.58 8.58 -3.19
N GLY A 125 6.86 7.61 -2.66
CA GLY A 125 5.68 7.09 -3.34
C GLY A 125 4.88 6.13 -2.48
N THR A 126 3.86 5.53 -3.10
CA THR A 126 2.97 4.56 -2.46
C THR A 126 2.67 3.42 -3.42
N VAL A 127 2.45 2.24 -2.85
CA VAL A 127 1.89 1.10 -3.58
C VAL A 127 0.64 0.62 -2.83
N THR A 128 -0.45 0.43 -3.55
CA THR A 128 -1.75 0.08 -2.97
C THR A 128 -2.35 -1.12 -3.68
N VAL A 129 -2.91 -2.02 -2.88
CA VAL A 129 -3.71 -3.17 -3.34
C VAL A 129 -5.09 -3.04 -2.73
N ALA A 130 -6.12 -3.27 -3.53
CA ALA A 130 -7.52 -3.29 -3.08
C ALA A 130 -8.28 -4.41 -3.77
N GLY A 131 -9.35 -4.92 -3.12
CA GLY A 131 -10.23 -5.92 -3.71
C GLY A 131 -10.43 -7.17 -2.89
N LEU A 132 -9.64 -7.34 -1.83
CA LEU A 132 -9.76 -8.47 -0.90
C LEU A 132 -10.13 -7.92 0.48
N THR A 133 -9.76 -8.62 1.55
CA THR A 133 -9.87 -8.05 2.90
C THR A 133 -8.71 -7.06 3.14
N PRO A 134 -8.86 -6.11 4.07
CA PRO A 134 -7.75 -5.20 4.38
C PRO A 134 -6.45 -5.93 4.76
N GLU A 135 -6.56 -7.02 5.50
CA GLU A 135 -5.41 -7.82 5.93
C GLU A 135 -4.72 -8.48 4.73
N LEU A 136 -5.49 -9.02 3.80
CA LEU A 136 -4.94 -9.66 2.59
C LEU A 136 -4.40 -8.61 1.61
N ASP A 137 -5.07 -7.48 1.46
CA ASP A 137 -4.58 -6.38 0.62
C ASP A 137 -3.20 -5.91 1.11
N HIS A 138 -3.05 -5.75 2.43
CA HIS A 138 -1.77 -5.40 3.04
C HIS A 138 -0.71 -6.49 2.78
N GLU A 139 -1.07 -7.75 3.00
CA GLU A 139 -0.16 -8.88 2.81
C GLU A 139 0.36 -8.95 1.37
N TYR A 140 -0.51 -8.78 0.38
CA TYR A 140 -0.09 -8.82 -1.02
C TYR A 140 0.77 -7.61 -1.39
N ALA A 141 0.50 -6.45 -0.83
CA ALA A 141 1.38 -5.29 -1.02
C ALA A 141 2.77 -5.56 -0.45
N VAL A 142 2.86 -6.13 0.76
CA VAL A 142 4.13 -6.49 1.41
C VAL A 142 4.88 -7.54 0.60
N ARG A 143 4.23 -8.64 0.28
CA ARG A 143 4.85 -9.75 -0.47
C ARG A 143 5.30 -9.31 -1.86
N GLY A 144 4.50 -8.47 -2.50
CA GLY A 144 4.84 -7.94 -3.82
C GLY A 144 6.06 -7.04 -3.78
N LEU A 145 6.11 -6.10 -2.83
CA LEU A 145 7.26 -5.21 -2.67
C LEU A 145 8.51 -5.99 -2.25
N GLU A 146 8.37 -6.96 -1.38
CA GLU A 146 9.46 -7.84 -0.95
C GLU A 146 10.01 -8.65 -2.12
N ARG A 147 9.15 -9.29 -2.91
CA ARG A 147 9.56 -10.05 -4.10
C ARG A 147 10.27 -9.15 -5.11
N TYR A 148 9.72 -7.97 -5.35
CA TYR A 148 10.33 -6.99 -6.24
C TYR A 148 11.74 -6.61 -5.75
N LYS A 149 11.86 -6.24 -4.47
CA LYS A 149 13.14 -5.86 -3.88
C LYS A 149 14.17 -6.98 -4.01
N ASN A 150 13.78 -8.22 -3.75
CA ASN A 150 14.68 -9.37 -3.84
C ASN A 150 15.18 -9.63 -5.26
N LYS A 151 14.36 -9.35 -6.27
CA LYS A 151 14.77 -9.46 -7.67
C LYS A 151 15.79 -8.41 -8.07
N MET A 152 15.74 -7.24 -7.44
CA MET A 152 16.60 -6.10 -7.78
C MET A 152 17.94 -6.13 -7.03
N ASN A 153 18.10 -6.99 -6.06
CA ASN A 153 19.35 -7.12 -5.29
C ASN A 153 20.29 -8.15 -5.89
#